data_38756bd6c0d10c7da428d34d01dfa128
#
_entry.id   38756bd6c0d10c7da428d34d01dfa128
#
_cell.length_a   1.000
_cell.length_b   1.000
_cell.length_c   1.000
_cell.angle_alpha   90.00
_cell.angle_beta   90.00
_cell.angle_gamma   90.00
#
_symmetry.space_group_name_H-M   'P 1'
#
loop_
_entity.id
_entity.type
_entity.pdbx_description
1 polymer ?
#
loop_
_entity_poly.entity_id
_entity_poly.type
_entity_poly.pdbx_seq_one_letter_code
_entity_poly.pdbx_strand_id
1 'polypeptide(L)'
;MKLIDSGLSGYEDMLDRQLEIFERIKEGSGDDTLIVTRHRPVITLGKSARIDDLLFPLDIIEEKGVSVRKVGRGGGTTYHGPGQLVLYPICDLRNFDKDLRTFIRNLEKVMKKTANCFDLSTKILDE
;
A
#
# COMPACT_ATOMS: atom_id res chain seq x y z
N MET A 1 11.43 0.40 14.58
CA MET A 1 10.26 0.61 13.68
C MET A 1 9.00 0.72 14.52
N LYS A 2 8.24 1.78 14.34
CA LYS A 2 6.95 2.00 15.00
C LYS A 2 5.83 1.30 14.23
N LEU A 3 4.89 0.65 14.93
CA LEU A 3 3.68 0.06 14.33
C LEU A 3 2.47 0.96 14.61
N ILE A 4 1.69 1.27 13.57
CA ILE A 4 0.43 2.02 13.68
C ILE A 4 -0.67 1.18 13.05
N ASP A 5 -1.65 0.74 13.84
CA ASP A 5 -2.89 0.18 13.33
C ASP A 5 -3.92 1.31 13.16
N SER A 6 -4.30 1.58 11.93
CA SER A 6 -5.25 2.63 11.56
C SER A 6 -6.67 2.12 11.32
N GLY A 7 -6.90 0.81 11.50
CA GLY A 7 -8.21 0.21 11.30
C GLY A 7 -8.76 0.42 9.89
N LEU A 8 -10.06 0.75 9.79
CA LEU A 8 -10.71 1.10 8.52
C LEU A 8 -10.57 2.58 8.23
N SER A 9 -9.92 2.95 7.13
CA SER A 9 -9.59 4.33 6.79
C SER A 9 -9.98 4.73 5.35
N GLY A 10 -10.15 6.03 5.11
CA GLY A 10 -10.16 6.61 3.77
C GLY A 10 -8.77 6.52 3.12
N TYR A 11 -8.74 6.50 1.79
CA TYR A 11 -7.46 6.43 1.08
C TYR A 11 -6.67 7.74 1.21
N GLU A 12 -7.35 8.88 1.05
CA GLU A 12 -6.75 10.21 1.16
C GLU A 12 -6.18 10.45 2.56
N ASP A 13 -6.98 10.20 3.61
CA ASP A 13 -6.55 10.36 5.01
C ASP A 13 -5.27 9.56 5.28
N MET A 14 -5.20 8.36 4.68
CA MET A 14 -4.04 7.50 4.85
C MET A 14 -2.84 7.96 4.02
N LEU A 15 -3.06 8.51 2.83
CA LEU A 15 -1.99 9.11 2.01
C LEU A 15 -1.38 10.33 2.72
N ASP A 16 -2.20 11.22 3.26
CA ASP A 16 -1.73 12.39 4.00
C ASP A 16 -0.88 11.98 5.21
N ARG A 17 -1.33 10.96 5.94
CA ARG A 17 -0.58 10.41 7.06
C ARG A 17 0.74 9.79 6.66
N GLN A 18 0.80 9.09 5.53
CA GLN A 18 2.05 8.56 4.99
C GLN A 18 3.03 9.69 4.66
N LEU A 19 2.55 10.75 4.02
CA LEU A 19 3.36 11.91 3.66
C LEU A 19 3.90 12.64 4.90
N GLU A 20 3.07 12.83 5.92
CA GLU A 20 3.51 13.43 7.20
C GLU A 20 4.66 12.61 7.83
N ILE A 21 4.50 11.29 7.91
CA ILE A 21 5.52 10.40 8.47
C ILE A 21 6.79 10.44 7.61
N PHE A 22 6.64 10.41 6.29
CA PHE A 22 7.76 10.48 5.35
C PHE A 22 8.59 11.76 5.54
N GLU A 23 7.95 12.93 5.61
CA GLU A 23 8.69 14.19 5.82
C GLU A 23 9.41 14.21 7.16
N ARG A 24 8.80 13.71 8.23
CA ARG A 24 9.45 13.61 9.55
C ARG A 24 10.68 12.69 9.52
N ILE A 25 10.60 11.55 8.85
CA ILE A 25 11.75 10.64 8.69
C ILE A 25 12.85 11.31 7.86
N LYS A 26 12.50 11.99 6.80
CA LYS A 26 13.41 12.72 5.92
C LYS A 26 14.16 13.84 6.66
N GLU A 27 13.49 14.54 7.56
CA GLU A 27 14.08 15.56 8.44
C GLU A 27 14.91 14.98 9.61
N GLY A 28 14.91 13.67 9.78
CA GLY A 28 15.62 13.00 10.87
C GLY A 28 14.92 13.09 12.23
N SER A 29 13.66 13.54 12.25
CA SER A 29 12.84 13.70 13.47
C SER A 29 11.82 12.58 13.67
N GLY A 30 11.71 11.64 12.74
CA GLY A 30 10.76 10.53 12.76
C GLY A 30 11.40 9.16 12.80
N ASP A 31 10.64 8.18 13.28
CA ASP A 31 11.03 6.78 13.29
C ASP A 31 10.50 6.04 12.07
N ASP A 32 11.26 5.04 11.59
CA ASP A 32 10.75 4.05 10.63
C ASP A 32 9.40 3.52 11.11
N THR A 33 8.41 3.56 10.27
CA THR A 33 7.02 3.29 10.65
C THR A 33 6.37 2.30 9.69
N LEU A 34 5.65 1.33 10.23
CA LEU A 34 4.76 0.44 9.51
C LEU A 34 3.32 0.83 9.85
N ILE A 35 2.55 1.27 8.86
CA ILE A 35 1.11 1.47 9.01
C ILE A 35 0.40 0.21 8.52
N VAL A 36 -0.53 -0.28 9.33
CA VAL A 36 -1.45 -1.37 8.99
C VAL A 36 -2.85 -0.77 8.90
N THR A 37 -3.55 -1.03 7.81
CA THR A 37 -4.88 -0.47 7.58
C THR A 37 -5.75 -1.37 6.70
N ARG A 38 -7.04 -1.11 6.67
CA ARG A 38 -8.02 -1.58 5.68
C ARG A 38 -8.67 -0.36 5.07
N HIS A 39 -8.80 -0.32 3.75
CA HIS A 39 -9.44 0.80 3.09
C HIS A 39 -10.94 0.60 2.91
N ARG A 40 -11.69 1.69 2.98
CA ARG A 40 -13.00 1.75 2.36
C ARG A 40 -12.83 1.46 0.86
N PRO A 41 -13.86 0.90 0.19
CA PRO A 41 -13.73 0.54 -1.23
C PRO A 41 -13.20 1.68 -2.08
N VAL A 42 -12.05 1.47 -2.72
CA VAL A 42 -11.41 2.46 -3.57
C VAL A 42 -10.63 1.78 -4.71
N ILE A 43 -10.76 2.34 -5.90
CA ILE A 43 -9.90 2.02 -7.05
C ILE A 43 -8.88 3.13 -7.20
N THR A 44 -7.60 2.78 -7.17
CA THR A 44 -6.51 3.72 -7.43
C THR A 44 -5.96 3.54 -8.84
N LEU A 45 -5.84 4.65 -9.57
CA LEU A 45 -5.26 4.70 -10.91
C LEU A 45 -3.83 5.24 -10.78
N GLY A 46 -2.85 4.37 -10.93
CA GLY A 46 -1.43 4.74 -10.93
C GLY A 46 -1.01 5.44 -12.23
N LYS A 47 0.28 5.75 -12.36
CA LYS A 47 0.81 6.55 -13.49
C LYS A 47 0.60 5.89 -14.87
N SER A 48 0.56 4.57 -14.95
CA SER A 48 0.31 3.82 -16.19
C SER A 48 -1.12 3.36 -16.37
N ALA A 49 -2.01 3.66 -15.40
CA ALA A 49 -3.42 3.33 -15.51
C ALA A 49 -4.15 4.25 -16.51
N ARG A 50 -5.06 3.66 -17.26
CA ARG A 50 -5.99 4.35 -18.15
C ARG A 50 -7.39 4.25 -17.59
N ILE A 51 -8.23 5.22 -17.89
CA ILE A 51 -9.64 5.18 -17.48
C ILE A 51 -10.36 3.97 -18.12
N ASP A 52 -9.93 3.59 -19.31
CA ASP A 52 -10.45 2.44 -20.05
C ASP A 52 -10.09 1.08 -19.41
N ASP A 53 -9.20 1.06 -18.40
CA ASP A 53 -8.92 -0.14 -17.60
C ASP A 53 -10.06 -0.46 -16.63
N LEU A 54 -11.01 0.45 -16.45
CA LEU A 54 -12.20 0.23 -15.64
C LEU A 54 -13.23 -0.57 -16.43
N LEU A 55 -13.70 -1.67 -15.85
CA LEU A 55 -14.68 -2.56 -16.50
C LEU A 55 -16.11 -1.99 -16.54
N PHE A 56 -16.37 -0.95 -15.75
CA PHE A 56 -17.66 -0.28 -15.65
C PHE A 56 -17.46 1.24 -15.72
N PRO A 57 -18.47 2.00 -16.19
CA PRO A 57 -18.49 3.45 -16.13
C PRO A 57 -18.29 3.98 -14.69
N LEU A 58 -17.70 5.17 -14.55
CA LEU A 58 -17.39 5.77 -13.26
C LEU A 58 -18.63 5.95 -12.37
N ASP A 59 -19.72 6.41 -12.94
CA ASP A 59 -20.99 6.61 -12.25
C ASP A 59 -21.50 5.31 -11.63
N ILE A 60 -21.45 4.21 -12.36
CA ILE A 60 -21.84 2.88 -11.87
C ILE A 60 -20.92 2.40 -10.73
N ILE A 61 -19.62 2.69 -10.82
CA ILE A 61 -18.65 2.33 -9.77
C ILE A 61 -18.96 3.13 -8.49
N GLU A 62 -19.20 4.44 -8.63
CA GLU A 62 -19.49 5.33 -7.51
C GLU A 62 -20.84 5.05 -6.85
N GLU A 63 -21.87 4.72 -7.64
CA GLU A 63 -23.17 4.26 -7.11
C GLU A 63 -23.06 3.01 -6.23
N LYS A 64 -22.07 2.15 -6.49
CA LYS A 64 -21.74 0.98 -5.65
C LYS A 64 -20.91 1.32 -4.41
N GLY A 65 -20.67 2.59 -4.13
CA GLY A 65 -19.89 3.06 -2.99
C GLY A 65 -18.39 2.86 -3.11
N VAL A 66 -17.88 2.67 -4.34
CA VAL A 66 -16.44 2.54 -4.62
C VAL A 66 -15.91 3.87 -5.16
N SER A 67 -14.98 4.50 -4.46
CA SER A 67 -14.35 5.71 -4.95
C SER A 67 -13.25 5.40 -5.99
N VAL A 68 -13.04 6.31 -6.95
CA VAL A 68 -11.95 6.20 -7.93
C VAL A 68 -11.00 7.38 -7.77
N ARG A 69 -9.69 7.11 -7.66
CA ARG A 69 -8.67 8.13 -7.40
C ARG A 69 -7.45 7.99 -8.30
N LYS A 70 -7.03 9.09 -8.92
CA LYS A 70 -5.70 9.15 -9.56
C LYS A 70 -4.64 9.39 -8.49
N VAL A 71 -3.56 8.62 -8.56
CA VAL A 71 -2.50 8.63 -7.55
C VAL A 71 -1.11 8.65 -8.16
N GLY A 72 -0.13 9.15 -7.40
CA GLY A 72 1.26 9.30 -7.88
C GLY A 72 2.09 8.02 -7.92
N ARG A 73 1.56 6.86 -7.46
CA ARG A 73 2.31 5.60 -7.47
C ARG A 73 2.56 5.07 -8.88
N GLY A 74 3.56 4.26 -9.04
CA GLY A 74 3.78 3.48 -10.26
C GLY A 74 2.70 2.43 -10.50
N GLY A 75 2.74 1.80 -11.68
CA GLY A 75 1.81 0.72 -12.05
C GLY A 75 0.44 1.20 -12.53
N GLY A 76 -0.42 0.23 -12.80
CA GLY A 76 -1.77 0.41 -13.34
C GLY A 76 -2.85 0.61 -12.28
N THR A 77 -3.99 0.01 -12.53
CA THR A 77 -5.19 0.07 -11.67
C THR A 77 -5.07 -0.91 -10.51
N THR A 78 -5.48 -0.49 -9.33
CA THR A 78 -5.54 -1.35 -8.14
C THR A 78 -6.82 -1.09 -7.36
N TYR A 79 -7.51 -2.16 -6.97
CA TYR A 79 -8.66 -2.10 -6.07
C TYR A 79 -8.22 -2.40 -4.62
N HIS A 80 -8.69 -1.58 -3.69
CA HIS A 80 -8.64 -1.84 -2.26
C HIS A 80 -10.06 -1.89 -1.70
N GLY A 81 -10.35 -2.88 -0.86
CA GLY A 81 -11.69 -3.06 -0.34
C GLY A 81 -11.77 -4.02 0.85
N PRO A 82 -13.00 -4.39 1.26
CA PRO A 82 -13.24 -5.23 2.41
C PRO A 82 -12.46 -6.54 2.36
N GLY A 83 -11.88 -6.94 3.50
CA GLY A 83 -11.07 -8.15 3.62
C GLY A 83 -9.61 -8.01 3.21
N GLN A 84 -9.21 -6.90 2.58
CA GLN A 84 -7.82 -6.67 2.23
C GLN A 84 -7.08 -5.91 3.34
N LEU A 85 -6.04 -6.53 3.89
CA LEU A 85 -5.10 -5.88 4.78
C LEU A 85 -4.01 -5.20 3.94
N VAL A 86 -3.78 -3.91 4.20
CA VAL A 86 -2.78 -3.12 3.50
C VAL A 86 -1.71 -2.67 4.49
N LEU A 87 -0.45 -2.82 4.08
CA LEU A 87 0.71 -2.42 4.87
C LEU A 87 1.50 -1.35 4.12
N TYR A 88 1.79 -0.25 4.80
CA TYR A 88 2.62 0.86 4.29
C TYR A 88 3.89 0.96 5.13
N PRO A 89 5.00 0.37 4.70
CA PRO A 89 6.30 0.60 5.32
C PRO A 89 6.85 1.96 4.85
N ILE A 90 7.08 2.87 5.79
CA ILE A 90 7.71 4.18 5.56
C ILE A 90 9.02 4.17 6.35
N CYS A 91 10.12 4.02 5.63
CA CYS A 91 11.40 3.71 6.24
C CYS A 91 12.53 4.50 5.59
N ASP A 92 13.54 4.82 6.39
CA ASP A 92 14.82 5.30 5.87
C ASP A 92 15.65 4.10 5.38
N LEU A 93 15.86 4.00 4.07
CA LEU A 93 16.64 2.91 3.47
C LEU A 93 18.11 2.88 3.95
N ARG A 94 18.61 3.97 4.55
CA ARG A 94 19.94 3.98 5.18
C ARG A 94 20.03 2.97 6.33
N ASN A 95 18.90 2.66 6.96
CA ASN A 95 18.77 1.65 8.02
C ASN A 95 18.68 0.21 7.47
N PHE A 96 18.63 0.04 6.13
CA PHE A 96 18.46 -1.24 5.42
C PHE A 96 19.51 -1.39 4.31
N ASP A 97 20.77 -1.13 4.63
CA ASP A 97 21.95 -1.24 3.73
C ASP A 97 21.86 -0.39 2.45
N LYS A 98 20.90 0.55 2.37
CA LYS A 98 20.60 1.40 1.20
C LYS A 98 20.27 0.61 -0.08
N ASP A 99 19.92 -0.67 0.06
CA ASP A 99 19.60 -1.54 -1.06
C ASP A 99 18.09 -1.78 -1.16
N LEU A 100 17.47 -1.10 -2.12
CA LEU A 100 16.04 -1.22 -2.39
C LEU A 100 15.64 -2.65 -2.79
N ARG A 101 16.48 -3.37 -3.52
CA ARG A 101 16.17 -4.75 -3.94
C ARG A 101 16.12 -5.68 -2.75
N THR A 102 17.11 -5.59 -1.88
CA THR A 102 17.12 -6.35 -0.62
C THR A 102 15.93 -6.00 0.26
N PHE A 103 15.57 -4.72 0.34
CA PHE A 103 14.38 -4.29 1.09
C PHE A 103 13.09 -4.93 0.53
N ILE A 104 12.86 -4.88 -0.80
CA ILE A 104 11.70 -5.50 -1.44
C ILE A 104 11.68 -7.01 -1.20
N ARG A 105 12.80 -7.71 -1.39
CA ARG A 105 12.91 -9.15 -1.11
C ARG A 105 12.58 -9.51 0.35
N ASN A 106 12.91 -8.64 1.28
CA ASN A 106 12.54 -8.84 2.68
C ASN A 106 11.04 -8.67 2.91
N LEU A 107 10.38 -7.72 2.23
CA LEU A 107 8.92 -7.59 2.25
C LEU A 107 8.24 -8.85 1.68
N GLU A 108 8.71 -9.39 0.56
CA GLU A 108 8.22 -10.64 -0.02
C GLU A 108 8.34 -11.82 0.94
N LYS A 109 9.47 -11.93 1.64
CA LYS A 109 9.67 -12.96 2.68
C LYS A 109 8.69 -12.79 3.85
N VAL A 110 8.40 -11.56 4.26
CA VAL A 110 7.40 -11.28 5.31
C VAL A 110 6.02 -11.73 4.84
N MET A 111 5.62 -11.36 3.62
CA MET A 111 4.33 -11.78 3.03
C MET A 111 4.22 -13.30 2.96
N LYS A 112 5.26 -13.98 2.49
CA LYS A 112 5.32 -15.45 2.45
C LYS A 112 5.18 -16.08 3.85
N LYS A 113 5.90 -15.56 4.84
CA LYS A 113 5.79 -16.04 6.22
C LYS A 113 4.39 -15.84 6.78
N THR A 114 3.78 -14.68 6.52
CA THR A 114 2.41 -14.38 6.94
C THR A 114 1.42 -15.35 6.32
N ALA A 115 1.49 -15.60 5.02
CA ALA A 115 0.63 -16.56 4.34
C ALA A 115 0.77 -17.98 4.93
N ASN A 116 2.00 -18.39 5.24
CA ASN A 116 2.25 -19.70 5.87
C ASN A 116 1.60 -19.84 7.26
N CYS A 117 1.42 -18.74 8.01
CA CYS A 117 0.69 -18.79 9.30
C CYS A 117 -0.81 -19.11 9.13
N PHE A 118 -1.32 -19.02 7.90
CA PHE A 118 -2.68 -19.37 7.53
C PHE A 118 -2.74 -20.65 6.68
N ASP A 119 -1.70 -21.48 6.72
CA ASP A 119 -1.58 -22.73 5.94
C ASP A 119 -1.65 -22.51 4.41
N LEU A 120 -1.33 -21.30 3.95
CA LEU A 120 -1.29 -20.94 2.53
C LEU A 120 0.13 -21.12 1.98
N SER A 121 0.31 -22.07 1.09
CA SER A 121 1.58 -22.26 0.37
C SER A 121 1.75 -21.19 -0.70
N THR A 122 2.85 -20.45 -0.65
CA THR A 122 3.19 -19.40 -1.59
C THR A 122 4.61 -19.53 -2.10
N LYS A 123 4.88 -19.01 -3.30
CA LYS A 123 6.24 -18.89 -3.85
C LYS A 123 6.52 -17.45 -4.27
N ILE A 124 7.77 -17.04 -4.16
CA ILE A 124 8.27 -15.81 -4.77
C ILE A 124 8.59 -16.16 -6.23
N LEU A 125 8.12 -15.36 -7.17
CA LEU A 125 8.48 -15.50 -8.59
C LEU A 125 9.73 -14.66 -8.81
N ASP A 126 10.76 -15.27 -9.38
CA ASP A 126 11.91 -14.52 -9.88
C ASP A 126 11.51 -13.91 -11.22
N GLU A 127 11.64 -12.58 -11.36
CA GLU A 127 11.50 -11.84 -12.62
C GLU A 127 12.82 -11.81 -13.36
#